data_f4bc50bb2a7f9040fc375af5187f2624
#
_entry.id   f4bc50bb2a7f9040fc375af5187f2624
#
_cell.length_a   1.000
_cell.length_b   1.000
_cell.length_c   1.000
_cell.angle_alpha   90.00
_cell.angle_beta   90.00
_cell.angle_gamma   90.00
#
_symmetry.space_group_name_H-M   'P 1'
#
loop_
_entity.id
_entity.type
_entity.pdbx_description
1 polymer ?
#
loop_
_entity_poly.entity_id
_entity_poly.type
_entity_poly.pdbx_seq_one_letter_code
_entity_poly.pdbx_strand_id
1 'polypeptide(L)'
;MLARYITETQNLLNDAQGQFFNLPTLTNYVNRSRRRIAAVSGCLRVVPKGTSTKKLQEVYPFSDWNALVQEEIPGVQAILACRSLAVAIGKGGWKPMWRRVVWSDFQARFRIYNGTFMGAISEPGWYAQFGEGPIGSLYLAPIPSMEMPMDVDLTCIPFPLLTDKDVDPIPYPWSDAVCYWAAVLCLMQQQRKEDAKAMADLFNTELPMCAAVVCPQMLQTAYGATLRSA
;
A
#
# COMPACT_ATOMS: atom_id res chain seq x y z
N MET A 1 12.17 14.19 -11.26
CA MET A 1 11.21 14.23 -10.12
C MET A 1 11.92 14.42 -8.77
N LEU A 2 13.03 13.76 -8.51
CA LEU A 2 13.82 13.91 -7.28
C LEU A 2 14.25 15.35 -7.02
N ALA A 3 14.76 16.05 -8.06
CA ALA A 3 15.17 17.45 -7.95
C ALA A 3 14.03 18.38 -7.50
N ARG A 4 12.80 18.14 -7.96
CA ARG A 4 11.62 18.88 -7.50
C ARG A 4 11.42 18.73 -5.99
N TYR A 5 11.41 17.50 -5.49
CA TYR A 5 11.24 17.24 -4.04
C TYR A 5 12.34 17.88 -3.21
N ILE A 6 13.59 17.84 -3.70
CA ILE A 6 14.73 18.42 -3.00
C ILE A 6 14.56 19.95 -2.93
N THR A 7 14.27 20.60 -4.06
CA THR A 7 14.08 22.05 -4.12
C THR A 7 12.92 22.51 -3.24
N GLU A 8 11.78 21.83 -3.29
CA GLU A 8 10.62 22.15 -2.44
C GLU A 8 10.95 21.94 -0.95
N THR A 9 11.64 20.86 -0.60
CA THR A 9 12.08 20.63 0.79
C THR A 9 13.05 21.71 1.26
N GLN A 10 14.02 22.11 0.43
CA GLN A 10 14.96 23.20 0.74
C GLN A 10 14.25 24.53 0.95
N ASN A 11 13.23 24.82 0.14
CA ASN A 11 12.42 26.03 0.29
C ASN A 11 11.66 26.04 1.62
N LEU A 12 11.07 24.89 2.02
CA LEU A 12 10.40 24.75 3.31
C LEU A 12 11.34 24.94 4.51
N LEU A 13 12.61 24.57 4.33
CA LEU A 13 13.66 24.69 5.36
C LEU A 13 14.33 26.08 5.37
N ASN A 14 14.01 26.96 4.42
CA ASN A 14 14.77 28.20 4.16
C ASN A 14 16.25 27.96 3.88
N ASP A 15 16.59 26.82 3.28
CA ASP A 15 17.96 26.40 2.90
C ASP A 15 18.11 26.29 1.38
N ALA A 16 17.65 27.29 0.63
CA ALA A 16 17.64 27.29 -0.82
C ALA A 16 19.04 27.08 -1.46
N GLN A 17 20.10 27.35 -0.73
CA GLN A 17 21.49 27.15 -1.18
C GLN A 17 22.10 25.80 -0.72
N GLY A 18 21.36 24.98 0.04
CA GLY A 18 21.83 23.69 0.50
C GLY A 18 23.03 23.75 1.46
N GLN A 19 23.10 24.81 2.28
CA GLN A 19 24.21 25.02 3.20
C GLN A 19 24.14 24.13 4.44
N PHE A 20 22.93 23.79 4.89
CA PHE A 20 22.71 22.99 6.10
C PHE A 20 22.54 21.50 5.83
N PHE A 21 22.02 21.14 4.67
CA PHE A 21 21.76 19.74 4.31
C PHE A 21 22.40 19.41 2.97
N ASN A 22 23.26 18.40 2.98
CA ASN A 22 23.85 17.89 1.75
C ASN A 22 22.83 17.08 0.94
N LEU A 23 23.06 17.00 -0.37
CA LEU A 23 22.18 16.32 -1.31
C LEU A 23 21.88 14.84 -0.95
N PRO A 24 22.87 14.02 -0.51
CA PRO A 24 22.60 12.64 -0.11
C PRO A 24 21.64 12.54 1.09
N THR A 25 21.76 13.42 2.07
CA THR A 25 20.86 13.46 3.23
C THR A 25 19.44 13.80 2.83
N LEU A 26 19.27 14.84 2.00
CA LEU A 26 17.94 15.23 1.48
C LEU A 26 17.34 14.09 0.65
N THR A 27 18.11 13.48 -0.23
CA THR A 27 17.65 12.33 -1.02
C THR A 27 17.15 11.18 -0.13
N ASN A 28 17.89 10.87 0.94
CA ASN A 28 17.47 9.83 1.89
C ASN A 28 16.17 10.20 2.60
N TYR A 29 16.02 11.44 3.05
CA TYR A 29 14.80 11.88 3.75
C TYR A 29 13.59 11.96 2.82
N VAL A 30 13.77 12.41 1.58
CA VAL A 30 12.72 12.34 0.55
C VAL A 30 12.28 10.89 0.34
N ASN A 31 13.20 9.95 0.18
CA ASN A 31 12.86 8.54 -0.02
C ASN A 31 12.18 7.90 1.20
N ARG A 32 12.58 8.28 2.42
CA ARG A 32 11.88 7.86 3.65
C ARG A 32 10.47 8.43 3.73
N SER A 33 10.31 9.69 3.32
CA SER A 33 9.03 10.37 3.26
C SER A 33 8.07 9.69 2.27
N ARG A 34 8.55 9.39 1.06
CA ARG A 34 7.79 8.68 0.03
C ARG A 34 7.29 7.32 0.52
N ARG A 35 8.17 6.53 1.13
CA ARG A 35 7.77 5.23 1.72
C ARG A 35 6.73 5.38 2.82
N ARG A 36 6.87 6.39 3.69
CA ARG A 36 5.90 6.68 4.74
C ARG A 36 4.54 7.02 4.17
N ILE A 37 4.48 7.91 3.16
CA ILE A 37 3.22 8.28 2.51
C ILE A 37 2.57 7.06 1.90
N ALA A 38 3.30 6.27 1.11
CA ALA A 38 2.76 5.06 0.50
C ALA A 38 2.20 4.08 1.54
N ALA A 39 2.91 3.92 2.68
CA ALA A 39 2.47 3.02 3.75
C ALA A 39 1.24 3.54 4.49
N VAL A 40 1.19 4.83 4.82
CA VAL A 40 0.10 5.43 5.63
C VAL A 40 -1.16 5.64 4.79
N SER A 41 -1.03 6.18 3.59
CA SER A 41 -2.17 6.48 2.72
C SER A 41 -2.65 5.27 1.93
N GLY A 42 -1.76 4.32 1.65
CA GLY A 42 -2.02 3.24 0.70
C GLY A 42 -2.28 3.74 -0.72
N CYS A 43 -1.68 4.88 -1.11
CA CYS A 43 -1.89 5.52 -2.41
C CYS A 43 -1.34 4.69 -3.58
N LEU A 44 -0.32 3.88 -3.33
CA LEU A 44 0.21 2.94 -4.32
C LEU A 44 -0.58 1.63 -4.26
N ARG A 45 -1.55 1.50 -5.15
CA ARG A 45 -2.42 0.32 -5.24
C ARG A 45 -2.32 -0.31 -6.61
N VAL A 46 -2.34 -1.63 -6.63
CA VAL A 46 -2.35 -2.41 -7.86
C VAL A 46 -3.17 -3.67 -7.69
N VAL A 47 -3.88 -4.03 -8.75
CA VAL A 47 -4.52 -5.34 -8.90
C VAL A 47 -3.81 -6.03 -10.06
N PRO A 48 -2.74 -6.82 -9.78
CA PRO A 48 -1.93 -7.40 -10.84
C PRO A 48 -2.77 -8.39 -11.66
N LYS A 49 -2.65 -8.29 -12.98
CA LYS A 49 -3.35 -9.19 -13.90
C LYS A 49 -2.71 -10.57 -13.92
N GLY A 50 -3.51 -11.57 -14.24
CA GLY A 50 -3.02 -12.95 -14.38
C GLY A 50 -2.76 -13.66 -13.05
N THR A 51 -3.18 -13.10 -11.93
CA THR A 51 -3.11 -13.79 -10.66
C THR A 51 -4.17 -14.90 -10.58
N SER A 52 -3.76 -16.07 -10.11
CA SER A 52 -4.65 -17.21 -9.93
C SER A 52 -4.31 -17.99 -8.65
N THR A 53 -5.30 -18.70 -8.14
CA THR A 53 -5.05 -19.70 -7.10
C THR A 53 -4.34 -20.91 -7.71
N LYS A 54 -3.59 -21.64 -6.90
CA LYS A 54 -2.99 -22.91 -7.31
C LYS A 54 -3.65 -24.06 -6.56
N LYS A 55 -3.80 -25.18 -7.22
CA LYS A 55 -4.40 -26.39 -6.63
C LYS A 55 -3.62 -26.81 -5.38
N LEU A 56 -4.34 -27.02 -4.28
CA LEU A 56 -3.80 -27.47 -2.98
C LEU A 56 -2.77 -26.52 -2.36
N GLN A 57 -2.74 -25.25 -2.77
CA GLN A 57 -1.88 -24.25 -2.18
C GLN A 57 -2.68 -23.36 -1.20
N GLU A 58 -2.25 -23.34 0.06
CA GLU A 58 -2.79 -22.49 1.11
C GLU A 58 -2.12 -21.13 1.14
N VAL A 59 -0.80 -21.09 0.91
CA VAL A 59 0.07 -19.95 1.18
C VAL A 59 0.53 -19.33 -0.13
N TYR A 60 0.36 -18.01 -0.23
CA TYR A 60 0.76 -17.20 -1.39
C TYR A 60 1.71 -16.10 -0.93
N PRO A 61 3.05 -16.30 -1.05
CA PRO A 61 4.03 -15.29 -0.71
C PRO A 61 3.90 -14.05 -1.61
N PHE A 62 4.07 -12.87 -1.04
CA PHE A 62 4.06 -11.63 -1.82
C PHE A 62 5.19 -11.56 -2.85
N SER A 63 6.30 -12.26 -2.57
CA SER A 63 7.42 -12.38 -3.51
C SER A 63 7.00 -12.93 -4.88
N ASP A 64 6.02 -13.84 -4.93
CA ASP A 64 5.56 -14.46 -6.17
C ASP A 64 4.86 -13.46 -7.11
N TRP A 65 4.36 -12.35 -6.56
CA TRP A 65 3.63 -11.32 -7.31
C TRP A 65 4.44 -10.05 -7.57
N ASN A 66 5.63 -9.91 -6.98
CA ASN A 66 6.44 -8.69 -7.14
C ASN A 66 6.74 -8.37 -8.61
N ALA A 67 7.04 -9.37 -9.43
CA ALA A 67 7.30 -9.15 -10.85
C ALA A 67 6.07 -8.62 -11.59
N LEU A 68 4.89 -9.19 -11.32
CA LEU A 68 3.62 -8.75 -11.92
C LEU A 68 3.28 -7.31 -11.50
N VAL A 69 3.52 -6.98 -10.23
CA VAL A 69 3.28 -5.63 -9.71
C VAL A 69 4.22 -4.61 -10.35
N GLN A 70 5.49 -4.94 -10.54
CA GLN A 70 6.49 -4.07 -11.18
C GLN A 70 6.21 -3.86 -12.68
N GLU A 71 5.63 -4.85 -13.34
CA GLU A 71 5.18 -4.74 -14.73
C GLU A 71 4.01 -3.75 -14.87
N GLU A 72 3.03 -3.80 -13.95
CA GLU A 72 1.86 -2.92 -13.96
C GLU A 72 2.20 -1.49 -13.53
N ILE A 73 3.04 -1.33 -12.51
CA ILE A 73 3.45 -0.02 -12.00
C ILE A 73 4.98 0.04 -11.89
N PRO A 74 5.67 0.61 -12.89
CA PRO A 74 7.10 0.85 -12.81
C PRO A 74 7.47 1.73 -11.61
N GLY A 75 8.55 1.40 -10.91
CA GLY A 75 9.01 2.15 -9.75
C GLY A 75 8.49 1.64 -8.39
N VAL A 76 7.72 0.55 -8.39
CA VAL A 76 7.30 -0.14 -7.16
C VAL A 76 8.37 -1.14 -6.73
N GLN A 77 8.74 -1.11 -5.45
CA GLN A 77 9.77 -1.98 -4.86
C GLN A 77 9.20 -3.32 -4.41
N ALA A 78 8.15 -3.26 -3.61
CA ALA A 78 7.58 -4.45 -2.98
C ALA A 78 6.12 -4.24 -2.58
N ILE A 79 5.41 -5.35 -2.41
CA ILE A 79 4.07 -5.38 -1.84
C ILE A 79 4.18 -5.18 -0.33
N LEU A 80 3.38 -4.28 0.21
CA LEU A 80 3.29 -4.03 1.65
C LEU A 80 2.20 -4.88 2.30
N ALA A 81 1.00 -4.83 1.73
CA ALA A 81 -0.16 -5.52 2.29
C ALA A 81 -1.23 -5.79 1.23
N CYS A 82 -2.06 -6.79 1.49
CA CYS A 82 -3.30 -7.03 0.75
C CYS A 82 -4.47 -6.31 1.44
N ARG A 83 -5.21 -5.53 0.67
CA ARG A 83 -6.41 -4.83 1.13
C ARG A 83 -7.66 -5.68 0.97
N SER A 84 -7.80 -6.28 -0.18
CA SER A 84 -8.95 -7.11 -0.51
C SER A 84 -8.58 -8.22 -1.49
N LEU A 85 -9.35 -9.28 -1.45
CA LEU A 85 -9.20 -10.44 -2.31
C LEU A 85 -10.56 -10.85 -2.86
N ALA A 86 -10.64 -11.09 -4.15
CA ALA A 86 -11.75 -11.73 -4.81
C ALA A 86 -11.25 -12.93 -5.60
N VAL A 87 -11.92 -14.07 -5.48
CA VAL A 87 -11.54 -15.29 -6.20
C VAL A 87 -12.73 -15.76 -7.01
N ALA A 88 -12.52 -16.14 -8.27
CA ALA A 88 -13.58 -16.64 -9.12
C ALA A 88 -14.18 -17.93 -8.55
N ILE A 89 -15.51 -18.02 -8.58
CA ILE A 89 -16.25 -19.20 -8.14
C ILE A 89 -17.05 -19.74 -9.33
N GLY A 90 -16.91 -21.04 -9.58
CA GLY A 90 -17.63 -21.72 -10.64
C GLY A 90 -17.21 -21.30 -12.05
N LYS A 91 -17.96 -21.75 -13.07
CA LYS A 91 -17.65 -21.51 -14.48
C LYS A 91 -18.09 -20.13 -14.99
N GLY A 92 -18.84 -19.37 -14.19
CA GLY A 92 -19.46 -18.10 -14.61
C GLY A 92 -18.59 -16.86 -14.46
N GLY A 93 -17.35 -16.99 -13.98
CA GLY A 93 -16.45 -15.85 -13.82
C GLY A 93 -16.83 -14.89 -12.69
N TRP A 94 -17.82 -15.22 -11.87
CA TRP A 94 -18.20 -14.42 -10.71
C TRP A 94 -17.07 -14.47 -9.66
N LYS A 95 -16.61 -13.26 -9.26
CA LYS A 95 -15.51 -13.08 -8.30
C LYS A 95 -16.01 -12.40 -7.03
N PRO A 96 -16.59 -13.15 -6.09
CA PRO A 96 -17.02 -12.59 -4.81
C PRO A 96 -15.82 -12.17 -3.98
N MET A 97 -16.01 -11.14 -3.16
CA MET A 97 -15.02 -10.70 -2.18
C MET A 97 -14.91 -11.71 -1.06
N TRP A 98 -13.69 -12.11 -0.77
CA TRP A 98 -13.38 -12.97 0.36
C TRP A 98 -13.28 -12.15 1.64
N ARG A 99 -13.58 -12.80 2.77
CA ARG A 99 -13.56 -12.14 4.07
C ARG A 99 -12.17 -12.13 4.66
N ARG A 100 -11.68 -10.96 5.00
CA ARG A 100 -10.43 -10.83 5.74
C ARG A 100 -10.64 -11.18 7.20
N VAL A 101 -9.74 -11.99 7.76
CA VAL A 101 -9.69 -12.30 9.20
C VAL A 101 -8.30 -12.00 9.75
N VAL A 102 -8.21 -11.77 11.06
CA VAL A 102 -6.91 -11.59 11.73
C VAL A 102 -6.17 -12.92 11.74
N TRP A 103 -4.85 -12.86 11.68
CA TRP A 103 -4.02 -14.07 11.64
C TRP A 103 -4.28 -15.05 12.80
N SER A 104 -4.44 -14.55 14.03
CA SER A 104 -4.76 -15.38 15.19
C SER A 104 -6.06 -16.17 15.04
N ASP A 105 -7.10 -15.51 14.53
CA ASP A 105 -8.39 -16.15 14.30
C ASP A 105 -8.32 -17.15 13.15
N PHE A 106 -7.54 -16.85 12.12
CA PHE A 106 -7.30 -17.76 11.00
C PHE A 106 -6.64 -19.05 11.50
N GLN A 107 -5.59 -18.94 12.31
CA GLN A 107 -4.93 -20.09 12.91
C GLN A 107 -5.88 -20.92 13.76
N ALA A 108 -6.64 -20.26 14.63
CA ALA A 108 -7.53 -20.96 15.56
C ALA A 108 -8.69 -21.68 14.86
N ARG A 109 -9.21 -21.10 13.75
CA ARG A 109 -10.41 -21.64 13.09
C ARG A 109 -10.11 -22.60 11.95
N PHE A 110 -9.07 -22.33 11.17
CA PHE A 110 -8.86 -23.00 9.89
C PHE A 110 -7.65 -23.94 9.89
N ARG A 111 -6.53 -23.58 10.52
CA ARG A 111 -5.33 -24.43 10.48
C ARG A 111 -5.45 -25.74 11.26
N ILE A 112 -6.28 -25.79 12.29
CA ILE A 112 -6.54 -27.01 13.03
C ILE A 112 -7.31 -28.03 12.16
N TYR A 113 -8.07 -27.55 11.17
CA TYR A 113 -8.96 -28.38 10.32
C TYR A 113 -8.52 -28.45 8.86
N ASN A 114 -7.38 -27.91 8.51
CA ASN A 114 -6.94 -27.80 7.11
C ASN A 114 -6.76 -29.11 6.35
N GLY A 115 -6.75 -30.24 7.03
CA GLY A 115 -6.75 -31.56 6.39
C GLY A 115 -8.09 -32.01 5.80
N THR A 116 -9.20 -31.32 6.12
CA THR A 116 -10.57 -31.79 5.82
C THR A 116 -11.35 -30.89 4.85
N PHE A 117 -10.91 -29.68 4.57
CA PHE A 117 -11.65 -28.73 3.71
C PHE A 117 -11.14 -28.69 2.25
N MET A 118 -10.97 -29.86 1.65
CA MET A 118 -10.73 -29.96 0.21
C MET A 118 -12.05 -30.06 -0.56
N GLY A 119 -12.92 -29.07 -0.42
CA GLY A 119 -14.14 -28.96 -1.20
C GLY A 119 -14.00 -28.05 -2.40
N ALA A 120 -14.84 -28.21 -3.41
CA ALA A 120 -15.02 -27.18 -4.43
C ALA A 120 -15.48 -25.89 -3.71
N ILE A 121 -14.81 -24.78 -4.00
CA ILE A 121 -15.21 -23.49 -3.45
C ILE A 121 -16.54 -23.10 -4.09
N SER A 122 -17.62 -23.25 -3.34
CA SER A 122 -18.98 -22.87 -3.75
C SER A 122 -19.40 -21.52 -3.17
N GLU A 123 -18.70 -21.06 -2.14
CA GLU A 123 -18.97 -19.81 -1.41
C GLU A 123 -17.70 -19.01 -1.18
N PRO A 124 -17.83 -17.67 -0.96
CA PRO A 124 -16.69 -16.85 -0.61
C PRO A 124 -16.00 -17.37 0.65
N GLY A 125 -14.69 -17.56 0.58
CA GLY A 125 -13.88 -18.01 1.69
C GLY A 125 -13.34 -16.88 2.55
N TRP A 126 -12.32 -17.23 3.33
CA TRP A 126 -11.59 -16.32 4.21
C TRP A 126 -10.13 -16.25 3.81
N TYR A 127 -9.53 -15.11 4.05
CA TYR A 127 -8.09 -14.96 3.91
C TYR A 127 -7.49 -14.22 5.09
N ALA A 128 -6.26 -14.53 5.39
CA ALA A 128 -5.46 -13.81 6.37
C ALA A 128 -4.11 -13.44 5.78
N GLN A 129 -3.57 -12.32 6.21
CA GLN A 129 -2.20 -11.94 5.91
C GLN A 129 -1.34 -12.25 7.13
N PHE A 130 -0.19 -12.86 6.89
CA PHE A 130 0.87 -13.03 7.87
C PHE A 130 2.13 -12.33 7.38
N GLY A 131 2.68 -11.45 8.20
CA GLY A 131 3.80 -10.60 7.82
C GLY A 131 3.43 -9.44 6.91
N GLU A 132 4.39 -8.57 6.66
CA GLU A 132 4.28 -7.38 5.82
C GLU A 132 5.51 -7.24 4.92
N GLY A 133 5.37 -6.49 3.84
CA GLY A 133 6.45 -6.28 2.89
C GLY A 133 6.92 -7.59 2.22
N PRO A 134 8.23 -7.73 1.91
CA PRO A 134 8.76 -8.86 1.14
C PRO A 134 8.57 -10.23 1.79
N ILE A 135 8.41 -10.29 3.11
CA ILE A 135 8.18 -11.53 3.86
C ILE A 135 6.69 -11.82 4.09
N GLY A 136 5.82 -10.93 3.63
CA GLY A 136 4.38 -11.10 3.76
C GLY A 136 3.85 -12.25 2.91
N SER A 137 2.79 -12.89 3.40
CA SER A 137 2.11 -13.98 2.70
C SER A 137 0.60 -13.90 2.95
N LEU A 138 -0.18 -14.31 1.96
CA LEU A 138 -1.60 -14.55 2.11
C LEU A 138 -1.87 -16.03 2.36
N TYR A 139 -2.80 -16.30 3.24
CA TYR A 139 -3.32 -17.62 3.56
C TYR A 139 -4.79 -17.67 3.19
N LEU A 140 -5.18 -18.71 2.46
CA LEU A 140 -6.55 -18.91 1.98
C LEU A 140 -7.23 -20.07 2.71
N ALA A 141 -8.49 -19.88 3.05
CA ALA A 141 -9.37 -20.94 3.56
C ALA A 141 -10.78 -20.80 2.95
N PRO A 142 -11.33 -21.87 2.34
CA PRO A 142 -10.75 -23.20 2.17
C PRO A 142 -9.57 -23.23 1.21
N ILE A 143 -8.74 -24.27 1.29
CA ILE A 143 -7.64 -24.47 0.36
C ILE A 143 -8.20 -24.71 -1.05
N PRO A 144 -7.74 -23.99 -2.07
CA PRO A 144 -8.25 -24.15 -3.44
C PRO A 144 -8.06 -25.57 -3.98
N SER A 145 -9.13 -26.17 -4.50
CA SER A 145 -9.09 -27.49 -5.12
C SER A 145 -8.66 -27.46 -6.59
N MET A 146 -8.70 -26.29 -7.21
CA MET A 146 -8.32 -26.04 -8.60
C MET A 146 -7.74 -24.66 -8.78
N GLU A 147 -7.16 -24.42 -9.94
CA GLU A 147 -6.73 -23.09 -10.34
C GLU A 147 -7.94 -22.22 -10.70
N MET A 148 -8.04 -21.03 -10.11
CA MET A 148 -9.11 -20.07 -10.33
C MET A 148 -8.53 -18.67 -10.41
N PRO A 149 -8.99 -17.83 -11.36
CA PRO A 149 -8.59 -16.44 -11.42
C PRO A 149 -8.92 -15.71 -10.11
N MET A 150 -7.99 -14.88 -9.66
CA MET A 150 -8.21 -14.05 -8.48
C MET A 150 -7.81 -12.61 -8.76
N ASP A 151 -8.47 -11.68 -8.09
CA ASP A 151 -8.11 -10.27 -8.08
C ASP A 151 -7.63 -9.92 -6.68
N VAL A 152 -6.38 -9.51 -6.58
CA VAL A 152 -5.72 -9.19 -5.29
C VAL A 152 -5.42 -7.70 -5.29
N ASP A 153 -6.13 -6.93 -4.46
CA ASP A 153 -5.86 -5.49 -4.29
C ASP A 153 -4.70 -5.31 -3.31
N LEU A 154 -3.57 -4.91 -3.83
CA LEU A 154 -2.31 -4.79 -3.11
C LEU A 154 -1.91 -3.34 -2.88
N THR A 155 -1.45 -3.03 -1.68
CA THR A 155 -0.71 -1.80 -1.41
C THR A 155 0.77 -2.05 -1.52
N CYS A 156 1.50 -1.08 -2.08
CA CYS A 156 2.90 -1.22 -2.42
C CYS A 156 3.74 -0.08 -1.85
N ILE A 157 5.05 -0.27 -1.82
CA ILE A 157 6.04 0.76 -1.49
C ILE A 157 6.91 1.08 -2.71
N PRO A 158 7.31 2.36 -2.90
CA PRO A 158 8.10 2.76 -4.05
C PRO A 158 9.58 2.40 -3.90
N PHE A 159 10.27 2.16 -5.02
CA PHE A 159 11.74 2.18 -5.06
C PHE A 159 12.28 3.54 -4.64
N PRO A 160 13.48 3.58 -4.03
CA PRO A 160 14.16 4.84 -3.77
C PRO A 160 14.49 5.55 -5.10
N LEU A 161 14.26 6.86 -5.16
CA LEU A 161 14.77 7.70 -6.23
C LEU A 161 16.27 7.97 -5.97
N LEU A 162 17.10 7.65 -6.93
CA LEU A 162 18.55 7.91 -6.91
C LEU A 162 18.93 9.03 -7.87
N THR A 163 18.17 9.13 -8.96
CA THR A 163 18.39 10.12 -10.01
C THR A 163 17.07 10.80 -10.38
N ASP A 164 17.17 11.92 -11.09
CA ASP A 164 15.97 12.65 -11.54
C ASP A 164 15.24 11.94 -12.70
N LYS A 165 15.87 10.94 -13.30
CA LYS A 165 15.29 10.10 -14.37
C LYS A 165 14.43 8.95 -13.84
N ASP A 166 14.53 8.65 -12.55
CA ASP A 166 13.79 7.56 -11.94
C ASP A 166 12.29 7.90 -11.94
N VAL A 167 11.49 6.88 -12.23
CA VAL A 167 10.03 7.01 -12.24
C VAL A 167 9.51 7.05 -10.81
N ASP A 168 8.72 8.07 -10.51
CA ASP A 168 8.02 8.15 -9.23
C ASP A 168 6.59 7.62 -9.40
N PRO A 169 6.23 6.50 -8.77
CA PRO A 169 4.90 5.95 -8.85
C PRO A 169 3.88 6.63 -7.90
N ILE A 170 4.32 7.57 -7.05
CA ILE A 170 3.39 8.25 -6.12
C ILE A 170 2.52 9.22 -6.93
N PRO A 171 1.19 9.02 -6.94
CA PRO A 171 0.30 9.87 -7.71
C PRO A 171 0.11 11.25 -7.06
N TYR A 172 -0.23 12.24 -7.89
CA TYR A 172 -0.77 13.50 -7.39
C TYR A 172 -2.16 13.25 -6.74
N PRO A 173 -2.53 13.92 -5.62
CA PRO A 173 -1.79 14.98 -4.91
C PRO A 173 -0.84 14.49 -3.80
N TRP A 174 -0.71 13.18 -3.60
CA TRP A 174 0.14 12.60 -2.55
C TRP A 174 1.60 13.01 -2.64
N SER A 175 2.07 13.29 -3.87
CA SER A 175 3.44 13.77 -4.12
C SER A 175 3.76 15.06 -3.35
N ASP A 176 2.78 15.95 -3.18
CA ASP A 176 3.02 17.25 -2.55
C ASP A 176 3.26 17.10 -1.04
N ALA A 177 2.63 16.13 -0.40
CA ALA A 177 2.86 15.82 1.00
C ALA A 177 4.26 15.28 1.32
N VAL A 178 5.01 14.81 0.30
CA VAL A 178 6.37 14.24 0.49
C VAL A 178 7.32 15.24 1.12
N CYS A 179 7.28 16.50 0.66
CA CYS A 179 8.20 17.53 1.08
C CYS A 179 8.01 17.94 2.54
N TYR A 180 6.76 17.94 3.04
CA TYR A 180 6.50 18.26 4.45
C TYR A 180 7.13 17.24 5.39
N TRP A 181 6.97 15.94 5.11
CA TRP A 181 7.58 14.91 5.97
C TRP A 181 9.09 14.86 5.83
N ALA A 182 9.66 15.14 4.67
CA ALA A 182 11.10 15.28 4.48
C ALA A 182 11.65 16.46 5.32
N ALA A 183 10.95 17.61 5.32
CA ALA A 183 11.30 18.74 6.16
C ALA A 183 11.24 18.41 7.66
N VAL A 184 10.22 17.64 8.12
CA VAL A 184 10.16 17.15 9.50
C VAL A 184 11.44 16.39 9.87
N LEU A 185 11.88 15.46 9.03
CA LEU A 185 13.08 14.66 9.30
C LEU A 185 14.35 15.51 9.37
N CYS A 186 14.46 16.51 8.49
CA CYS A 186 15.56 17.48 8.51
C CYS A 186 15.59 18.30 9.81
N LEU A 187 14.46 18.86 10.21
CA LEU A 187 14.34 19.69 11.41
C LEU A 187 14.59 18.88 12.70
N MET A 188 14.10 17.63 12.71
CA MET A 188 14.40 16.72 13.83
C MET A 188 15.88 16.42 13.96
N GLN A 189 16.62 16.27 12.85
CA GLN A 189 18.08 16.11 12.87
C GLN A 189 18.77 17.33 13.48
N GLN A 190 18.25 18.54 13.23
CA GLN A 190 18.76 19.79 13.82
C GLN A 190 18.27 20.06 15.25
N GLN A 191 17.49 19.15 15.83
CA GLN A 191 16.87 19.30 17.15
C GLN A 191 15.87 20.48 17.24
N ARG A 192 15.39 21.02 16.14
CA ARG A 192 14.38 22.07 16.03
C ARG A 192 12.96 21.47 16.17
N LYS A 193 12.63 21.06 17.39
CA LYS A 193 11.39 20.27 17.65
C LYS A 193 10.11 21.01 17.36
N GLU A 194 10.04 22.31 17.69
CA GLU A 194 8.82 23.11 17.47
C GLU A 194 8.53 23.30 15.98
N ASP A 195 9.58 23.61 15.19
CA ASP A 195 9.42 23.74 13.75
C ASP A 195 9.09 22.39 13.08
N ALA A 196 9.71 21.30 13.56
CA ALA A 196 9.39 19.96 13.12
C ALA A 196 7.92 19.57 13.41
N LYS A 197 7.40 20.00 14.57
CA LYS A 197 5.99 19.79 14.92
C LYS A 197 5.07 20.58 13.99
N ALA A 198 5.37 21.83 13.70
CA ALA A 198 4.58 22.65 12.77
C ALA A 198 4.51 21.99 11.37
N MET A 199 5.64 21.47 10.86
CA MET A 199 5.67 20.75 9.58
C MET A 199 4.92 19.41 9.65
N ALA A 200 4.97 18.70 10.77
CA ALA A 200 4.20 17.48 10.99
C ALA A 200 2.69 17.75 11.03
N ASP A 201 2.26 18.86 11.61
CA ASP A 201 0.86 19.27 11.63
C ASP A 201 0.36 19.61 10.22
N LEU A 202 1.18 20.29 9.40
CA LEU A 202 0.88 20.51 7.98
C LEU A 202 0.75 19.16 7.23
N PHE A 203 1.70 18.25 7.41
CA PHE A 203 1.64 16.92 6.80
C PHE A 203 0.36 16.17 7.20
N ASN A 204 -0.01 16.18 8.48
CA ASN A 204 -1.22 15.54 8.98
C ASN A 204 -2.52 16.20 8.47
N THR A 205 -2.46 17.47 8.10
CA THR A 205 -3.60 18.19 7.50
C THR A 205 -3.70 17.85 6.00
N GLU A 206 -2.59 17.79 5.29
CA GLU A 206 -2.56 17.50 3.85
C GLU A 206 -2.99 16.08 3.50
N LEU A 207 -2.60 15.07 4.29
CA LEU A 207 -2.94 13.68 4.00
C LEU A 207 -4.45 13.42 3.84
N PRO A 208 -5.33 13.85 4.76
CA PRO A 208 -6.77 13.70 4.59
C PRO A 208 -7.31 14.50 3.40
N MET A 209 -6.76 15.69 3.13
CA MET A 209 -7.15 16.49 1.97
C MET A 209 -6.81 15.78 0.66
N CYS A 210 -5.61 15.20 0.54
CA CYS A 210 -5.25 14.37 -0.60
C CYS A 210 -6.20 13.19 -0.77
N ALA A 211 -6.56 12.51 0.33
CA ALA A 211 -7.52 11.41 0.29
C ALA A 211 -8.90 11.85 -0.19
N ALA A 212 -9.38 13.00 0.27
CA ALA A 212 -10.68 13.55 -0.13
C ALA A 212 -10.74 13.90 -1.62
N VAL A 213 -9.63 14.38 -2.19
CA VAL A 213 -9.55 14.70 -3.63
C VAL A 213 -9.53 13.44 -4.49
N VAL A 214 -8.77 12.42 -4.08
CA VAL A 214 -8.60 11.19 -4.87
C VAL A 214 -9.79 10.22 -4.72
N CYS A 215 -10.43 10.22 -3.57
CA CYS A 215 -11.56 9.33 -3.28
C CYS A 215 -12.83 10.10 -2.86
N PRO A 216 -13.35 11.01 -3.69
CA PRO A 216 -14.56 11.75 -3.36
C PRO A 216 -15.76 10.82 -3.13
N GLN A 217 -15.76 9.65 -3.76
CA GLN A 217 -16.81 8.63 -3.56
C GLN A 217 -16.78 7.98 -2.17
N MET A 218 -15.66 7.99 -1.45
CA MET A 218 -15.65 7.50 -0.06
C MET A 218 -16.46 8.40 0.87
N LEU A 219 -16.43 9.71 0.64
CA LEU A 219 -17.30 10.65 1.35
C LEU A 219 -18.76 10.47 0.96
N GLN A 220 -19.03 10.26 -0.33
CA GLN A 220 -20.37 9.98 -0.84
C GLN A 220 -20.92 8.62 -0.38
N THR A 221 -20.04 7.61 -0.25
CA THR A 221 -20.46 6.27 0.21
C THR A 221 -20.85 6.30 1.69
N ALA A 222 -20.09 7.02 2.51
CA ALA A 222 -20.48 7.25 3.90
C ALA A 222 -21.80 8.01 4.01
N TYR A 223 -21.99 9.02 3.16
CA TYR A 223 -23.22 9.79 3.08
C TYR A 223 -24.39 8.98 2.48
N GLY A 224 -24.11 8.20 1.43
CA GLY A 224 -25.09 7.33 0.78
C GLY A 224 -25.53 6.14 1.64
N ALA A 225 -24.65 5.64 2.50
CA ALA A 225 -25.02 4.60 3.46
C ALA A 225 -25.99 5.13 4.53
N THR A 226 -25.82 6.39 4.95
CA THR A 226 -26.71 7.06 5.91
C THR A 226 -28.08 7.35 5.29
N LEU A 227 -28.14 7.67 4.01
CA LEU A 227 -29.40 7.93 3.30
C LEU A 227 -30.18 6.64 2.94
N ARG A 228 -29.52 5.49 2.90
CA ARG A 228 -30.18 4.20 2.63
C ARG A 228 -30.67 3.48 3.89
N SER A 229 -30.21 3.92 5.05
CA SER A 229 -30.64 3.39 6.34
C SER A 229 -31.78 4.21 6.97
N ALA A 230 -32.27 5.22 6.29
CA ALA A 230 -33.47 5.99 6.60
C ALA A 230 -34.61 5.61 5.66
#